data_796a5bedce8aafd057d58bf871d48b33
#
_entry.id   796a5bedce8aafd057d58bf871d48b33
#
_cell.length_a   1.000
_cell.length_b   1.000
_cell.length_c   1.000
_cell.angle_alpha   90.00
_cell.angle_beta   90.00
_cell.angle_gamma   90.00
#
_symmetry.space_group_name_H-M   'P 1'
#
loop_
_entity.id
_entity.type
_entity.pdbx_description
1 polymer ?
#
loop_
_entity_poly.entity_id
_entity_poly.type
_entity_poly.pdbx_seq_one_letter_code
_entity_poly.pdbx_strand_id
1 'polypeptide(L)'
;MAEQWNLEQLRTFLRVAELRSFSAVAREQRKAQSAISSASALLETDLGVTLFERSSGRQPKLTENGSALLEDARELLRQCERLDGRALALMRGQEALLRVAQDEAMPYQPVIDSLDELASRYPFLEVQLASGAQGDVARKLVERRADLGLFFHHESIPASLERRALGSVEMVTVCAVGHPLAGEGRVTRQQLARHRQLLIAPQQSGYPGGEAISPQVWRADSFYAMAELLMRGLGWAWLPRHVVQYPTYQAHMVELDSEWRPPALVAELAWRRDAPLGPAAQWLAERFALHLRAIG
;
A
#
# COMPACT_ATOMS: atom_id res chain seq x y z
N MET A 1 6.27 20.93 -33.41
CA MET A 1 7.05 20.02 -34.27
C MET A 1 6.23 18.75 -34.37
N ALA A 2 5.91 18.29 -35.59
CA ALA A 2 5.26 16.98 -35.74
C ALA A 2 6.31 15.92 -35.40
N GLU A 3 5.94 14.94 -34.57
CA GLU A 3 6.78 13.78 -34.23
C GLU A 3 7.10 13.03 -35.53
N GLN A 4 8.35 13.09 -35.98
CA GLN A 4 8.78 12.41 -37.18
C GLN A 4 9.41 11.06 -36.87
N TRP A 5 9.84 10.83 -35.60
CA TRP A 5 10.42 9.58 -35.10
C TRP A 5 9.34 8.61 -34.59
N ASN A 6 9.72 7.33 -34.41
CA ASN A 6 8.82 6.28 -33.94
C ASN A 6 9.46 5.39 -32.87
N LEU A 7 8.62 4.57 -32.20
CA LEU A 7 9.05 3.68 -31.12
C LEU A 7 10.09 2.63 -31.56
N GLU A 8 10.08 2.23 -32.82
CA GLU A 8 11.04 1.26 -33.34
C GLU A 8 12.46 1.88 -33.41
N GLN A 9 12.57 3.14 -33.81
CA GLN A 9 13.81 3.89 -33.79
C GLN A 9 14.34 4.04 -32.36
N LEU A 10 13.47 4.37 -31.38
CA LEU A 10 13.87 4.45 -29.97
C LEU A 10 14.34 3.10 -29.42
N ARG A 11 13.63 2.00 -29.74
CA ARG A 11 14.08 0.64 -29.35
C ARG A 11 15.44 0.33 -29.92
N THR A 12 15.65 0.67 -31.19
CA THR A 12 16.95 0.47 -31.85
C THR A 12 18.05 1.28 -31.15
N PHE A 13 17.81 2.55 -30.85
CA PHE A 13 18.74 3.41 -30.10
C PHE A 13 19.15 2.78 -28.77
N LEU A 14 18.16 2.37 -27.94
CA LEU A 14 18.44 1.75 -26.65
C LEU A 14 19.24 0.45 -26.80
N ARG A 15 18.88 -0.42 -27.72
CA ARG A 15 19.59 -1.69 -27.91
C ARG A 15 21.01 -1.49 -28.42
N VAL A 16 21.25 -0.49 -29.27
CA VAL A 16 22.63 -0.14 -29.71
C VAL A 16 23.43 0.42 -28.53
N ALA A 17 22.84 1.25 -27.68
CA ALA A 17 23.49 1.77 -26.50
C ALA A 17 23.88 0.66 -25.49
N GLU A 18 22.98 -0.32 -25.28
CA GLU A 18 23.21 -1.46 -24.38
C GLU A 18 24.27 -2.43 -24.91
N LEU A 19 24.11 -2.90 -26.16
CA LEU A 19 24.99 -3.90 -26.77
C LEU A 19 26.30 -3.29 -27.30
N ARG A 20 26.38 -1.97 -27.40
CA ARG A 20 27.51 -1.23 -27.98
C ARG A 20 27.93 -1.76 -29.35
N SER A 21 26.94 -2.22 -30.16
CA SER A 21 27.20 -2.85 -31.43
C SER A 21 25.97 -2.85 -32.34
N PHE A 22 26.05 -2.14 -33.47
CA PHE A 22 25.02 -2.16 -34.52
C PHE A 22 24.82 -3.56 -35.11
N SER A 23 25.92 -4.31 -35.30
CA SER A 23 25.85 -5.67 -35.88
C SER A 23 25.26 -6.69 -34.90
N ALA A 24 25.46 -6.51 -33.59
CA ALA A 24 24.81 -7.34 -32.56
C ALA A 24 23.30 -7.13 -32.54
N VAL A 25 22.84 -5.88 -32.57
CA VAL A 25 21.43 -5.52 -32.65
C VAL A 25 20.80 -6.04 -33.93
N ALA A 26 21.50 -5.92 -35.06
CA ALA A 26 21.02 -6.43 -36.34
C ALA A 26 20.77 -7.96 -36.30
N ARG A 27 21.69 -8.72 -35.70
CA ARG A 27 21.53 -10.18 -35.53
C ARG A 27 20.36 -10.51 -34.61
N GLU A 28 20.24 -9.82 -33.48
CA GLU A 28 19.14 -10.00 -32.53
C GLU A 28 17.78 -9.74 -33.18
N GLN A 29 17.66 -8.64 -33.92
CA GLN A 29 16.41 -8.24 -34.59
C GLN A 29 16.18 -8.93 -35.96
N ARG A 30 17.11 -9.78 -36.39
CA ARG A 30 17.08 -10.45 -37.73
C ARG A 30 16.93 -9.44 -38.86
N LYS A 31 17.66 -8.32 -38.80
CA LYS A 31 17.69 -7.26 -39.79
C LYS A 31 19.10 -7.08 -40.38
N ALA A 32 19.21 -6.37 -41.49
CA ALA A 32 20.51 -5.95 -42.00
C ALA A 32 21.14 -4.89 -41.10
N GLN A 33 22.45 -4.90 -40.93
CA GLN A 33 23.17 -3.87 -40.14
C GLN A 33 22.92 -2.46 -40.67
N SER A 34 22.80 -2.33 -42.02
CA SER A 34 22.48 -1.05 -42.66
C SER A 34 21.13 -0.50 -42.20
N ALA A 35 20.13 -1.37 -42.01
CA ALA A 35 18.80 -0.97 -41.54
C ALA A 35 18.85 -0.41 -40.07
N ILE A 36 19.63 -1.06 -39.19
CA ILE A 36 19.83 -0.59 -37.82
C ILE A 36 20.58 0.76 -37.79
N SER A 37 21.63 0.89 -38.63
CA SER A 37 22.36 2.15 -38.76
C SER A 37 21.49 3.26 -39.33
N SER A 38 20.68 2.99 -40.33
CA SER A 38 19.74 3.96 -40.91
C SER A 38 18.65 4.38 -39.90
N ALA A 39 18.10 3.44 -39.13
CA ALA A 39 17.11 3.76 -38.11
C ALA A 39 17.68 4.72 -37.02
N SER A 40 18.93 4.50 -36.59
CA SER A 40 19.61 5.38 -35.67
C SER A 40 19.90 6.77 -36.29
N ALA A 41 20.34 6.81 -37.54
CA ALA A 41 20.63 8.08 -38.24
C ALA A 41 19.34 8.89 -38.49
N LEU A 42 18.24 8.24 -38.82
CA LEU A 42 16.92 8.88 -38.96
C LEU A 42 16.46 9.47 -37.61
N LEU A 43 16.60 8.71 -36.51
CA LEU A 43 16.27 9.22 -35.18
C LEU A 43 17.10 10.47 -34.83
N GLU A 44 18.40 10.47 -35.11
CA GLU A 44 19.27 11.63 -34.91
C GLU A 44 18.81 12.83 -35.75
N THR A 45 18.39 12.59 -37.00
CA THR A 45 17.86 13.64 -37.88
C THR A 45 16.56 14.21 -37.36
N ASP A 46 15.63 13.35 -36.97
CA ASP A 46 14.30 13.72 -36.48
C ASP A 46 14.37 14.48 -35.14
N LEU A 47 15.29 14.08 -34.26
CA LEU A 47 15.56 14.77 -32.99
C LEU A 47 16.43 16.03 -33.13
N GLY A 48 17.15 16.16 -34.26
CA GLY A 48 18.09 17.27 -34.50
C GLY A 48 19.37 17.21 -33.68
N VAL A 49 19.70 16.03 -33.12
CA VAL A 49 20.93 15.83 -32.28
C VAL A 49 21.61 14.53 -32.63
N THR A 50 22.93 14.47 -32.49
CA THR A 50 23.68 13.22 -32.63
C THR A 50 23.64 12.43 -31.32
N LEU A 51 23.33 11.15 -31.39
CA LEU A 51 23.23 10.24 -30.25
C LEU A 51 24.49 9.38 -30.07
N PHE A 52 25.17 9.06 -31.16
CA PHE A 52 26.41 8.27 -31.16
C PHE A 52 27.58 9.02 -31.77
N GLU A 53 28.78 8.81 -31.20
CA GLU A 53 30.03 9.34 -31.77
C GLU A 53 30.30 8.75 -33.14
N ARG A 54 30.64 9.60 -34.13
CA ARG A 54 31.03 9.17 -35.46
C ARG A 54 32.49 8.68 -35.44
N SER A 55 32.71 7.39 -35.12
CA SER A 55 34.00 6.74 -35.11
C SER A 55 34.02 5.57 -36.05
N SER A 56 34.86 5.60 -37.12
CA SER A 56 35.02 4.49 -38.04
C SER A 56 35.67 3.30 -37.34
N GLY A 57 35.01 2.13 -37.34
CA GLY A 57 35.58 0.84 -36.90
C GLY A 57 35.65 0.62 -35.39
N ARG A 58 35.12 1.53 -34.54
CA ARG A 58 35.06 1.38 -33.09
C ARG A 58 33.64 1.06 -32.62
N GLN A 59 33.54 0.55 -31.38
CA GLN A 59 32.24 0.35 -30.73
C GLN A 59 31.46 1.67 -30.63
N PRO A 60 30.16 1.70 -30.94
CA PRO A 60 29.34 2.89 -30.77
C PRO A 60 29.41 3.39 -29.31
N LYS A 61 29.75 4.68 -29.16
CA LYS A 61 29.70 5.37 -27.88
C LYS A 61 28.62 6.44 -27.94
N LEU A 62 27.91 6.62 -26.85
CA LEU A 62 26.95 7.71 -26.73
C LEU A 62 27.69 9.06 -26.70
N THR A 63 27.11 10.05 -27.35
CA THR A 63 27.46 11.46 -27.13
C THR A 63 26.90 11.93 -25.79
N GLU A 64 27.19 13.14 -25.40
CA GLU A 64 26.57 13.80 -24.24
C GLU A 64 25.04 13.88 -24.43
N ASN A 65 24.58 14.28 -25.62
CA ASN A 65 23.15 14.31 -25.97
C ASN A 65 22.53 12.91 -25.94
N GLY A 66 23.20 11.91 -26.48
CA GLY A 66 22.76 10.52 -26.43
C GLY A 66 22.62 9.99 -25.01
N SER A 67 23.57 10.36 -24.12
CA SER A 67 23.51 10.00 -22.72
C SER A 67 22.36 10.69 -21.99
N ALA A 68 22.10 11.95 -22.28
CA ALA A 68 21.00 12.70 -21.69
C ALA A 68 19.62 12.13 -22.09
N LEU A 69 19.45 11.78 -23.37
CA LEU A 69 18.17 11.25 -23.89
C LEU A 69 17.95 9.75 -23.62
N LEU A 70 18.97 9.04 -23.13
CA LEU A 70 18.88 7.59 -22.90
C LEU A 70 17.79 7.22 -21.88
N GLU A 71 17.73 7.95 -20.78
CA GLU A 71 16.75 7.67 -19.71
C GLU A 71 15.33 8.06 -20.15
N ASP A 72 15.16 9.17 -20.86
CA ASP A 72 13.86 9.58 -21.41
C ASP A 72 13.33 8.55 -22.39
N ALA A 73 14.20 8.02 -23.27
CA ALA A 73 13.85 6.97 -24.20
C ALA A 73 13.45 5.66 -23.49
N ARG A 74 14.15 5.29 -22.40
CA ARG A 74 13.79 4.13 -21.57
C ARG A 74 12.44 4.30 -20.92
N GLU A 75 12.20 5.48 -20.35
CA GLU A 75 10.93 5.76 -19.67
C GLU A 75 9.76 5.71 -20.65
N LEU A 76 9.91 6.30 -21.83
CA LEU A 76 8.86 6.25 -22.85
C LEU A 76 8.52 4.80 -23.27
N LEU A 77 9.54 3.95 -23.46
CA LEU A 77 9.28 2.54 -23.79
C LEU A 77 8.65 1.78 -22.63
N ARG A 78 9.03 2.03 -21.38
CA ARG A 78 8.35 1.48 -20.20
C ARG A 78 6.87 1.88 -20.17
N GLN A 79 6.54 3.13 -20.51
CA GLN A 79 5.14 3.57 -20.59
C GLN A 79 4.36 2.84 -21.69
N CYS A 80 4.99 2.58 -22.84
CA CYS A 80 4.37 1.77 -23.89
C CYS A 80 4.11 0.33 -23.43
N GLU A 81 5.07 -0.32 -22.76
CA GLU A 81 4.91 -1.66 -22.22
C GLU A 81 3.78 -1.71 -21.16
N ARG A 82 3.68 -0.66 -20.32
CA ARG A 82 2.56 -0.52 -19.37
C ARG A 82 1.22 -0.42 -20.09
N LEU A 83 1.15 0.37 -21.16
CA LEU A 83 -0.08 0.49 -21.96
C LEU A 83 -0.48 -0.85 -22.56
N ASP A 84 0.46 -1.57 -23.19
CA ASP A 84 0.21 -2.88 -23.79
C ASP A 84 -0.23 -3.88 -22.71
N GLY A 85 0.44 -3.91 -21.57
CA GLY A 85 0.08 -4.78 -20.43
C GLY A 85 -1.31 -4.49 -19.88
N ARG A 86 -1.67 -3.21 -19.73
CA ARG A 86 -3.02 -2.79 -19.30
C ARG A 86 -4.09 -3.18 -20.32
N ALA A 87 -3.82 -2.98 -21.61
CA ALA A 87 -4.75 -3.37 -22.66
C ALA A 87 -5.00 -4.89 -22.63
N LEU A 88 -3.94 -5.70 -22.48
CA LEU A 88 -4.05 -7.15 -22.37
C LEU A 88 -4.83 -7.57 -21.11
N ALA A 89 -4.60 -6.91 -19.95
CA ALA A 89 -5.33 -7.17 -18.73
C ALA A 89 -6.83 -6.88 -18.88
N LEU A 90 -7.17 -5.74 -19.48
CA LEU A 90 -8.57 -5.37 -19.78
C LEU A 90 -9.25 -6.37 -20.73
N MET A 91 -8.56 -6.85 -21.75
CA MET A 91 -9.07 -7.89 -22.65
C MET A 91 -9.38 -9.21 -21.93
N ARG A 92 -8.69 -9.49 -20.82
CA ARG A 92 -8.91 -10.65 -19.95
C ARG A 92 -9.95 -10.39 -18.86
N GLY A 93 -10.61 -9.25 -18.86
CA GLY A 93 -11.58 -8.86 -17.83
C GLY A 93 -10.96 -8.56 -16.46
N GLN A 94 -9.65 -8.26 -16.42
CA GLN A 94 -8.97 -7.85 -15.18
C GLN A 94 -9.18 -6.35 -14.94
N GLU A 95 -9.16 -5.96 -13.67
CA GLU A 95 -9.22 -4.55 -13.28
C GLU A 95 -7.93 -3.82 -13.72
N ALA A 96 -8.08 -2.57 -14.18
CA ALA A 96 -6.95 -1.68 -14.43
C ALA A 96 -6.54 -0.87 -13.18
N LEU A 97 -7.49 -0.74 -12.24
CA LEU A 97 -7.33 0.00 -10.99
C LEU A 97 -8.08 -0.73 -9.89
N LEU A 98 -7.46 -0.91 -8.74
CA LEU A 98 -8.04 -1.41 -7.51
C LEU A 98 -7.81 -0.42 -6.38
N ARG A 99 -8.90 0.07 -5.80
CA ARG A 99 -8.87 1.00 -4.66
C ARG A 99 -9.14 0.23 -3.38
N VAL A 100 -8.16 0.20 -2.50
CA VAL A 100 -8.25 -0.44 -1.18
C VAL A 100 -8.27 0.64 -0.11
N ALA A 101 -9.25 0.61 0.76
CA ALA A 101 -9.30 1.45 1.95
C ALA A 101 -9.14 0.58 3.20
N GLN A 102 -8.37 1.03 4.17
CA GLN A 102 -8.19 0.31 5.43
C GLN A 102 -8.34 1.22 6.63
N ASP A 103 -8.81 0.66 7.74
CA ASP A 103 -8.69 1.30 9.04
C ASP A 103 -7.20 1.43 9.39
N GLU A 104 -6.80 2.57 9.94
CA GLU A 104 -5.40 2.83 10.28
C GLU A 104 -4.84 1.83 11.32
N ALA A 105 -5.72 1.27 12.15
CA ALA A 105 -5.36 0.30 13.17
C ALA A 105 -5.36 -1.16 12.67
N MET A 106 -5.57 -1.40 11.37
CA MET A 106 -5.34 -2.73 10.79
C MET A 106 -3.86 -3.09 10.87
N PRO A 107 -3.53 -4.36 11.17
CA PRO A 107 -2.14 -4.82 11.13
C PRO A 107 -1.52 -4.58 9.75
N TYR A 108 -0.48 -3.76 9.70
CA TYR A 108 0.14 -3.37 8.42
C TYR A 108 0.80 -4.56 7.70
N GLN A 109 1.52 -5.41 8.44
CA GLN A 109 2.32 -6.47 7.81
C GLN A 109 1.49 -7.40 6.92
N PRO A 110 0.34 -7.96 7.37
CA PRO A 110 -0.51 -8.80 6.53
C PRO A 110 -1.04 -8.10 5.28
N VAL A 111 -1.33 -6.81 5.40
CA VAL A 111 -1.82 -6.01 4.27
C VAL A 111 -0.70 -5.81 3.25
N ILE A 112 0.49 -5.43 3.70
CA ILE A 112 1.66 -5.21 2.83
C ILE A 112 2.09 -6.52 2.16
N ASP A 113 2.17 -7.63 2.90
CA ASP A 113 2.52 -8.94 2.33
C ASP A 113 1.53 -9.35 1.23
N SER A 114 0.24 -9.13 1.46
CA SER A 114 -0.80 -9.40 0.44
C SER A 114 -0.67 -8.51 -0.80
N LEU A 115 -0.27 -7.25 -0.63
CA LEU A 115 -0.06 -6.30 -1.73
C LEU A 115 1.23 -6.62 -2.51
N ASP A 116 2.28 -7.09 -1.86
CA ASP A 116 3.52 -7.53 -2.51
C ASP A 116 3.27 -8.74 -3.41
N GLU A 117 2.53 -9.73 -2.90
CA GLU A 117 2.08 -10.86 -3.70
C GLU A 117 1.17 -10.43 -4.87
N LEU A 118 0.28 -9.46 -4.64
CA LEU A 118 -0.59 -8.90 -5.68
C LEU A 118 0.23 -8.23 -6.79
N ALA A 119 1.24 -7.44 -6.45
CA ALA A 119 2.11 -6.76 -7.42
C ALA A 119 2.83 -7.75 -8.32
N SER A 120 3.28 -8.88 -7.76
CA SER A 120 3.90 -9.96 -8.52
C SER A 120 2.93 -10.65 -9.49
N ARG A 121 1.67 -10.83 -9.07
CA ARG A 121 0.64 -11.56 -9.84
C ARG A 121 -0.05 -10.68 -10.89
N TYR A 122 -0.22 -9.40 -10.60
CA TYR A 122 -0.91 -8.42 -11.45
C TYR A 122 -0.02 -7.19 -11.69
N PRO A 123 1.09 -7.33 -12.41
CA PRO A 123 2.13 -6.29 -12.51
C PRO A 123 1.67 -5.01 -13.22
N PHE A 124 0.53 -5.03 -13.93
CA PHE A 124 -0.03 -3.88 -14.62
C PHE A 124 -1.26 -3.28 -13.92
N LEU A 125 -1.65 -3.86 -12.76
CA LEU A 125 -2.73 -3.31 -11.94
C LEU A 125 -2.23 -2.08 -11.19
N GLU A 126 -2.97 -0.98 -11.32
CA GLU A 126 -2.78 0.16 -10.45
C GLU A 126 -3.50 -0.08 -9.12
N VAL A 127 -2.80 0.12 -8.01
CA VAL A 127 -3.38 -0.01 -6.66
C VAL A 127 -3.33 1.34 -5.96
N GLN A 128 -4.47 1.76 -5.42
CA GLN A 128 -4.57 2.92 -4.53
C GLN A 128 -4.91 2.43 -3.13
N LEU A 129 -3.99 2.59 -2.19
CA LEU A 129 -4.20 2.28 -0.78
C LEU A 129 -4.47 3.56 -0.01
N ALA A 130 -5.62 3.62 0.66
CA ALA A 130 -5.99 4.73 1.52
C ALA A 130 -6.21 4.23 2.95
N SER A 131 -5.63 4.93 3.92
CA SER A 131 -5.90 4.69 5.34
C SER A 131 -6.83 5.77 5.89
N GLY A 132 -7.59 5.44 6.91
CA GLY A 132 -8.48 6.36 7.58
C GLY A 132 -9.11 5.74 8.81
N ALA A 133 -9.86 6.55 9.56
CA ALA A 133 -10.66 6.04 10.66
C ALA A 133 -11.80 5.15 10.14
N GLN A 134 -12.30 4.29 10.98
CA GLN A 134 -13.27 3.24 10.68
C GLN A 134 -14.48 3.70 9.83
N GLY A 135 -15.14 4.77 10.23
CA GLY A 135 -16.30 5.31 9.50
C GLY A 135 -15.96 5.82 8.11
N ASP A 136 -14.71 6.23 7.87
CA ASP A 136 -14.23 6.69 6.59
C ASP A 136 -14.10 5.56 5.57
N VAL A 137 -13.73 4.37 6.01
CA VAL A 137 -13.59 3.20 5.13
C VAL A 137 -14.96 2.80 4.54
N ALA A 138 -15.97 2.65 5.39
CA ALA A 138 -17.34 2.33 4.95
C ALA A 138 -17.90 3.43 4.03
N ARG A 139 -17.67 4.70 4.36
CA ARG A 139 -18.07 5.84 3.52
C ARG A 139 -17.40 5.81 2.15
N LYS A 140 -16.08 5.58 2.08
CA LYS A 140 -15.35 5.47 0.79
C LYS A 140 -15.90 4.35 -0.10
N LEU A 141 -16.31 3.22 0.48
CA LEU A 141 -16.97 2.13 -0.27
C LEU A 141 -18.30 2.58 -0.85
N VAL A 142 -19.18 3.19 -0.04
CA VAL A 142 -20.50 3.68 -0.48
C VAL A 142 -20.36 4.77 -1.55
N GLU A 143 -19.42 5.70 -1.38
CA GLU A 143 -19.12 6.79 -2.32
C GLU A 143 -18.36 6.33 -3.58
N ARG A 144 -18.11 5.03 -3.73
CA ARG A 144 -17.33 4.46 -4.86
C ARG A 144 -15.89 4.98 -4.96
N ARG A 145 -15.32 5.39 -3.84
CA ARG A 145 -13.92 5.83 -3.70
C ARG A 145 -12.99 4.71 -3.25
N ALA A 146 -13.56 3.55 -2.87
CA ALA A 146 -12.87 2.31 -2.62
C ALA A 146 -13.66 1.14 -3.21
N ASP A 147 -12.95 0.09 -3.60
CA ASP A 147 -13.51 -1.15 -4.13
C ASP A 147 -13.50 -2.24 -3.06
N LEU A 148 -12.44 -2.29 -2.24
CA LEU A 148 -12.29 -3.11 -1.04
C LEU A 148 -12.06 -2.24 0.20
N GLY A 149 -12.64 -2.64 1.33
CA GLY A 149 -12.45 -2.02 2.63
C GLY A 149 -12.06 -3.02 3.70
N LEU A 150 -11.03 -2.70 4.48
CA LEU A 150 -10.60 -3.44 5.67
C LEU A 150 -10.87 -2.57 6.89
N PHE A 151 -11.70 -3.03 7.81
CA PHE A 151 -12.05 -2.30 9.03
C PHE A 151 -12.47 -3.25 10.16
N PHE A 152 -12.64 -2.72 11.35
CA PHE A 152 -13.15 -3.49 12.46
C PHE A 152 -14.68 -3.46 12.51
N HIS A 153 -15.27 -4.58 12.95
CA HIS A 153 -16.74 -4.72 13.06
C HIS A 153 -17.35 -3.61 13.94
N HIS A 154 -18.43 -3.03 13.46
CA HIS A 154 -19.31 -2.14 14.24
C HIS A 154 -20.75 -2.21 13.73
N GLU A 155 -21.71 -1.80 14.57
CA GLU A 155 -23.13 -1.96 14.29
C GLU A 155 -23.67 -1.07 13.16
N SER A 156 -23.01 0.04 12.89
CA SER A 156 -23.47 1.08 11.94
C SER A 156 -23.02 0.88 10.49
N ILE A 157 -22.68 -0.35 10.08
CA ILE A 157 -22.22 -0.61 8.70
C ILE A 157 -23.43 -0.63 7.75
N PRO A 158 -23.38 0.14 6.64
CA PRO A 158 -24.47 0.19 5.67
C PRO A 158 -24.84 -1.18 5.09
N ALA A 159 -26.15 -1.47 4.97
CA ALA A 159 -26.66 -2.72 4.40
C ALA A 159 -26.33 -2.90 2.90
N SER A 160 -25.90 -1.84 2.23
CA SER A 160 -25.43 -1.87 0.83
C SER A 160 -24.07 -2.53 0.65
N LEU A 161 -23.36 -2.84 1.76
CA LEU A 161 -22.06 -3.51 1.74
C LEU A 161 -22.22 -5.01 2.04
N GLU A 162 -21.51 -5.82 1.26
CA GLU A 162 -21.20 -7.21 1.61
C GLU A 162 -20.03 -7.23 2.55
N ARG A 163 -20.01 -8.21 3.48
CA ARG A 163 -18.96 -8.31 4.51
C ARG A 163 -18.50 -9.74 4.70
N ARG A 164 -17.24 -9.88 5.05
CA ARG A 164 -16.64 -11.16 5.42
C ARG A 164 -15.70 -10.96 6.61
N ALA A 165 -15.92 -11.68 7.70
CA ALA A 165 -14.99 -11.69 8.82
C ALA A 165 -13.65 -12.32 8.38
N LEU A 166 -12.54 -11.69 8.77
CA LEU A 166 -11.19 -12.12 8.45
C LEU A 166 -10.51 -12.80 9.64
N GLY A 167 -10.68 -12.24 10.83
CA GLY A 167 -10.08 -12.70 12.07
C GLY A 167 -10.34 -11.71 13.19
N SER A 168 -9.63 -11.83 14.30
CA SER A 168 -9.73 -10.90 15.41
C SER A 168 -8.37 -10.33 15.77
N VAL A 169 -8.36 -9.09 16.22
CA VAL A 169 -7.17 -8.38 16.73
C VAL A 169 -7.31 -8.25 18.24
N GLU A 170 -6.33 -8.79 18.95
CA GLU A 170 -6.32 -8.74 20.41
C GLU A 170 -6.07 -7.31 20.90
N MET A 171 -6.89 -6.89 21.86
CA MET A 171 -6.76 -5.63 22.57
C MET A 171 -6.09 -5.85 23.92
N VAL A 172 -5.17 -4.99 24.28
CA VAL A 172 -4.44 -5.07 25.56
C VAL A 172 -4.56 -3.76 26.34
N THR A 173 -4.51 -3.87 27.67
CA THR A 173 -4.45 -2.70 28.56
C THR A 173 -2.99 -2.28 28.69
N VAL A 174 -2.68 -1.01 28.42
CA VAL A 174 -1.30 -0.53 28.34
C VAL A 174 -1.11 0.83 29.01
N CYS A 175 0.10 1.07 29.49
CA CYS A 175 0.57 2.39 29.91
C CYS A 175 2.06 2.55 29.56
N ALA A 176 2.63 3.74 29.78
CA ALA A 176 4.08 3.93 29.65
C ALA A 176 4.83 3.15 30.73
N VAL A 177 6.08 2.72 30.44
CA VAL A 177 6.95 2.01 31.40
C VAL A 177 7.21 2.81 32.69
N GLY A 178 7.17 4.13 32.65
CA GLY A 178 7.31 5.01 33.81
C GLY A 178 5.99 5.39 34.50
N HIS A 179 4.86 4.87 34.08
CA HIS A 179 3.57 5.16 34.67
C HIS A 179 3.37 4.41 36.00
N PRO A 180 2.71 4.99 37.04
CA PRO A 180 2.49 4.30 38.32
C PRO A 180 1.88 2.90 38.23
N LEU A 181 1.00 2.66 37.25
CA LEU A 181 0.38 1.35 37.02
C LEU A 181 1.38 0.29 36.52
N ALA A 182 2.53 0.67 35.95
CA ALA A 182 3.49 -0.26 35.40
C ALA A 182 4.19 -1.12 36.47
N GLY A 183 4.29 -0.63 37.70
CA GLY A 183 4.88 -1.33 38.84
C GLY A 183 3.89 -2.16 39.66
N GLU A 184 2.60 -2.07 39.36
CA GLU A 184 1.56 -2.86 40.00
C GLU A 184 1.57 -4.30 39.45
N GLY A 185 1.17 -5.26 40.27
CA GLY A 185 0.92 -6.61 39.82
C GLY A 185 -0.34 -6.69 38.94
N ARG A 186 -1.33 -7.49 39.38
CA ARG A 186 -2.63 -7.52 38.72
C ARG A 186 -3.44 -6.25 39.02
N VAL A 187 -3.69 -5.48 37.98
CA VAL A 187 -4.35 -4.15 38.10
C VAL A 187 -5.86 -4.32 38.14
N THR A 188 -6.46 -3.76 39.18
CA THR A 188 -7.92 -3.77 39.36
C THR A 188 -8.60 -2.61 38.63
N ARG A 189 -9.91 -2.75 38.38
CA ARG A 189 -10.73 -1.66 37.82
C ARG A 189 -10.66 -0.37 38.67
N GLN A 190 -10.58 -0.48 40.00
CA GLN A 190 -10.47 0.67 40.87
C GLN A 190 -9.14 1.41 40.73
N GLN A 191 -8.03 0.67 40.53
CA GLN A 191 -6.73 1.28 40.24
C GLN A 191 -6.73 1.99 38.88
N LEU A 192 -7.27 1.38 37.85
CA LEU A 192 -7.46 2.00 36.54
C LEU A 192 -8.26 3.31 36.63
N ALA A 193 -9.35 3.32 37.41
CA ALA A 193 -10.21 4.49 37.59
C ALA A 193 -9.53 5.70 38.24
N ARG A 194 -8.44 5.50 38.96
CA ARG A 194 -7.66 6.58 39.59
C ARG A 194 -6.74 7.33 38.63
N HIS A 195 -6.49 6.78 37.47
CA HIS A 195 -5.61 7.36 36.48
C HIS A 195 -6.38 7.72 35.21
N ARG A 196 -5.87 8.72 34.47
CA ARG A 196 -6.49 9.15 33.20
C ARG A 196 -6.55 7.99 32.22
N GLN A 197 -7.71 7.83 31.61
CA GLN A 197 -7.94 6.89 30.53
C GLN A 197 -7.90 7.63 29.18
N LEU A 198 -7.13 7.12 28.24
CA LEU A 198 -7.19 7.53 26.85
C LEU A 198 -8.16 6.59 26.13
N LEU A 199 -9.21 7.13 25.56
CA LEU A 199 -10.26 6.37 24.88
C LEU A 199 -10.21 6.63 23.38
N ILE A 200 -10.34 5.55 22.62
CA ILE A 200 -10.66 5.68 21.20
C ILE A 200 -12.11 6.19 21.08
N ALA A 201 -12.29 7.26 20.35
CA ALA A 201 -13.60 7.86 20.13
C ALA A 201 -13.73 8.22 18.65
N PRO A 202 -14.03 7.26 17.79
CA PRO A 202 -14.36 7.55 16.40
C PRO A 202 -15.57 8.49 16.34
N GLN A 203 -15.66 9.29 15.30
CA GLN A 203 -16.74 10.27 15.12
C GLN A 203 -18.14 9.64 15.07
N GLN A 204 -18.24 8.33 15.01
CA GLN A 204 -19.48 7.55 15.03
C GLN A 204 -19.51 6.63 16.27
N SER A 205 -20.64 6.58 16.96
CA SER A 205 -20.84 5.76 18.16
C SER A 205 -20.87 4.25 17.83
N GLY A 206 -20.41 3.41 18.76
CA GLY A 206 -20.52 1.95 18.71
C GLY A 206 -19.20 1.18 18.61
N TYR A 207 -18.05 1.84 18.89
CA TYR A 207 -16.77 1.16 18.87
C TYR A 207 -16.56 0.30 20.13
N PRO A 208 -16.17 -1.00 20.02
CA PRO A 208 -15.81 -1.81 21.18
C PRO A 208 -14.59 -1.21 21.87
N GLY A 209 -14.68 -0.95 23.20
CA GLY A 209 -13.59 -0.31 23.96
C GLY A 209 -13.77 1.18 24.23
N GLY A 210 -14.91 1.77 23.83
CA GLY A 210 -15.27 3.15 24.18
C GLY A 210 -15.80 3.32 25.61
N GLU A 211 -15.80 2.28 26.45
CA GLU A 211 -16.28 2.37 27.85
C GLU A 211 -15.31 3.18 28.72
N ALA A 212 -15.84 4.22 29.37
CA ALA A 212 -15.09 5.00 30.33
C ALA A 212 -15.07 4.28 31.70
N ILE A 213 -13.88 3.86 32.14
CA ILE A 213 -13.62 3.33 33.48
C ILE A 213 -13.21 4.47 34.41
N SER A 214 -12.40 5.38 33.92
CA SER A 214 -11.92 6.55 34.68
C SER A 214 -12.86 7.73 34.52
N PRO A 215 -13.07 8.53 35.57
CA PRO A 215 -13.73 9.83 35.46
C PRO A 215 -12.87 10.86 34.72
N GLN A 216 -11.57 10.63 34.58
CA GLN A 216 -10.64 11.45 33.82
C GLN A 216 -10.39 10.82 32.46
N VAL A 217 -11.04 11.35 31.42
CA VAL A 217 -10.97 10.77 30.07
C VAL A 217 -10.47 11.81 29.08
N TRP A 218 -9.49 11.39 28.26
CA TRP A 218 -9.18 12.06 27.01
C TRP A 218 -9.61 11.15 25.84
N ARG A 219 -10.02 11.77 24.75
CA ARG A 219 -10.51 11.05 23.58
C ARG A 219 -9.65 11.38 22.35
N ALA A 220 -9.32 10.35 21.58
CA ALA A 220 -8.66 10.47 20.30
C ALA A 220 -9.35 9.56 19.29
N ASP A 221 -9.26 9.87 18.02
CA ASP A 221 -9.82 9.11 16.90
C ASP A 221 -8.78 8.20 16.22
N SER A 222 -7.55 8.18 16.74
CA SER A 222 -6.42 7.42 16.24
C SER A 222 -5.73 6.65 17.36
N PHE A 223 -5.51 5.34 17.16
CA PHE A 223 -4.73 4.51 18.08
C PHE A 223 -3.25 4.93 18.12
N TYR A 224 -2.71 5.42 17.00
CA TYR A 224 -1.34 5.93 16.97
C TYR A 224 -1.19 7.24 17.75
N ALA A 225 -2.16 8.15 17.63
CA ALA A 225 -2.19 9.35 18.48
C ALA A 225 -2.27 8.99 19.97
N MET A 226 -3.08 7.99 20.32
CA MET A 226 -3.15 7.48 21.69
C MET A 226 -1.80 6.89 22.15
N ALA A 227 -1.11 6.15 21.28
CA ALA A 227 0.22 5.61 21.58
C ALA A 227 1.23 6.72 21.89
N GLU A 228 1.24 7.80 21.11
CA GLU A 228 2.09 8.96 21.37
C GLU A 228 1.79 9.63 22.72
N LEU A 229 0.51 9.77 23.07
CA LEU A 229 0.09 10.30 24.38
C LEU A 229 0.51 9.37 25.53
N LEU A 230 0.40 8.05 25.34
CA LEU A 230 0.85 7.07 26.33
C LEU A 230 2.35 7.14 26.58
N MET A 231 3.17 7.26 25.55
CA MET A 231 4.63 7.41 25.70
C MET A 231 5.02 8.62 26.57
N ARG A 232 4.18 9.65 26.62
CA ARG A 232 4.35 10.81 27.50
C ARG A 232 3.86 10.57 28.94
N GLY A 233 3.39 9.35 29.25
CA GLY A 233 2.89 9.00 30.59
C GLY A 233 1.54 9.66 30.93
N LEU A 234 0.74 10.07 29.94
CA LEU A 234 -0.49 10.83 30.13
C LEU A 234 -1.67 10.00 30.64
N GLY A 235 -1.48 8.68 30.80
CA GLY A 235 -2.50 7.78 31.31
C GLY A 235 -2.32 6.35 30.86
N TRP A 236 -3.42 5.63 30.79
CA TRP A 236 -3.51 4.27 30.31
C TRP A 236 -4.58 4.15 29.22
N ALA A 237 -4.49 3.13 28.38
CA ALA A 237 -5.45 2.89 27.29
C ALA A 237 -5.63 1.40 26.98
N TRP A 238 -6.63 1.12 26.16
CA TRP A 238 -6.73 -0.12 25.41
C TRP A 238 -6.22 0.12 24.00
N LEU A 239 -5.21 -0.64 23.59
CA LEU A 239 -4.65 -0.60 22.25
C LEU A 239 -4.65 -1.99 21.62
N PRO A 240 -4.73 -2.07 20.28
CA PRO A 240 -4.41 -3.30 19.57
C PRO A 240 -2.98 -3.76 19.90
N ARG A 241 -2.79 -5.06 20.22
CA ARG A 241 -1.48 -5.58 20.64
C ARG A 241 -0.39 -5.29 19.60
N HIS A 242 -0.68 -5.42 18.31
CA HIS A 242 0.30 -5.16 17.25
C HIS A 242 0.75 -3.68 17.20
N VAL A 243 -0.09 -2.73 17.64
CA VAL A 243 0.30 -1.31 17.78
C VAL A 243 1.33 -1.17 18.90
N VAL A 244 1.10 -1.83 20.05
CA VAL A 244 2.03 -1.81 21.17
C VAL A 244 3.37 -2.45 20.82
N GLN A 245 3.34 -3.53 20.05
CA GLN A 245 4.53 -4.26 19.57
C GLN A 245 5.26 -3.58 18.42
N TYR A 246 4.73 -2.47 17.90
CA TYR A 246 5.40 -1.74 16.84
C TYR A 246 6.77 -1.23 17.32
N PRO A 247 7.86 -1.34 16.52
CA PRO A 247 9.22 -1.03 16.96
C PRO A 247 9.40 0.32 17.66
N THR A 248 8.64 1.33 17.25
CA THR A 248 8.67 2.67 17.85
C THR A 248 8.11 2.69 19.27
N TYR A 249 7.15 1.81 19.61
CA TYR A 249 6.39 1.87 20.86
C TYR A 249 6.77 0.78 21.87
N GLN A 250 7.20 -0.39 21.43
CA GLN A 250 7.41 -1.57 22.26
C GLN A 250 8.38 -1.37 23.43
N ALA A 251 9.39 -0.47 23.29
CA ALA A 251 10.34 -0.18 24.36
C ALA A 251 9.81 0.84 25.38
N HIS A 252 8.70 1.50 25.08
CA HIS A 252 8.18 2.63 25.88
C HIS A 252 6.86 2.30 26.57
N MET A 253 6.25 1.17 26.24
CA MET A 253 4.95 0.74 26.78
C MET A 253 5.06 -0.60 27.47
N VAL A 254 4.19 -0.84 28.44
CA VAL A 254 4.03 -2.11 29.13
C VAL A 254 2.58 -2.54 29.10
N GLU A 255 2.35 -3.82 28.78
CA GLU A 255 1.05 -4.46 28.92
C GLU A 255 0.77 -4.70 30.41
N LEU A 256 -0.40 -4.29 30.86
CA LEU A 256 -0.83 -4.49 32.25
C LEU A 256 -1.61 -5.81 32.37
N ASP A 257 -1.29 -6.64 33.37
CA ASP A 257 -2.20 -7.70 33.76
C ASP A 257 -3.40 -7.09 34.47
N SER A 258 -4.48 -6.92 33.73
CA SER A 258 -5.70 -6.25 34.20
C SER A 258 -6.82 -7.25 34.44
N GLU A 259 -7.59 -7.04 35.52
CA GLU A 259 -8.83 -7.80 35.77
C GLU A 259 -9.84 -7.64 34.64
N TRP A 260 -9.83 -6.47 34.00
CA TRP A 260 -10.70 -6.12 32.88
C TRP A 260 -9.94 -6.23 31.57
N ARG A 261 -10.36 -7.16 30.73
CA ARG A 261 -9.81 -7.31 29.39
C ARG A 261 -10.78 -6.71 28.36
N PRO A 262 -10.30 -5.82 27.50
CA PRO A 262 -11.14 -5.31 26.41
C PRO A 262 -11.50 -6.44 25.44
N PRO A 263 -12.67 -6.38 24.78
CA PRO A 263 -13.02 -7.34 23.74
C PRO A 263 -12.06 -7.22 22.56
N ALA A 264 -11.77 -8.33 21.92
CA ALA A 264 -11.01 -8.34 20.67
C ALA A 264 -11.79 -7.61 19.57
N LEU A 265 -11.08 -6.96 18.65
CA LEU A 265 -11.66 -6.32 17.49
C LEU A 265 -11.77 -7.33 16.35
N VAL A 266 -12.98 -7.54 15.85
CA VAL A 266 -13.20 -8.41 14.68
C VAL A 266 -12.84 -7.63 13.42
N ALA A 267 -11.82 -8.07 12.71
CA ALA A 267 -11.44 -7.53 11.41
C ALA A 267 -12.40 -8.05 10.33
N GLU A 268 -12.90 -7.15 9.52
CA GLU A 268 -13.82 -7.44 8.42
C GLU A 268 -13.27 -6.88 7.11
N LEU A 269 -13.51 -7.62 6.04
CA LEU A 269 -13.40 -7.15 4.67
C LEU A 269 -14.79 -6.81 4.17
N ALA A 270 -14.93 -5.70 3.44
CA ALA A 270 -16.19 -5.32 2.83
C ALA A 270 -16.01 -4.79 1.41
N TRP A 271 -17.08 -4.91 0.64
CA TRP A 271 -17.23 -4.37 -0.71
C TRP A 271 -18.70 -4.04 -0.99
N ARG A 272 -18.98 -3.33 -2.06
CA ARG A 272 -20.36 -3.01 -2.42
C ARG A 272 -21.10 -4.23 -2.96
N ARG A 273 -22.34 -4.43 -2.53
CA ARG A 273 -23.22 -5.49 -3.00
C ARG A 273 -23.57 -5.35 -4.48
N ASP A 274 -23.69 -4.11 -4.98
CA ASP A 274 -24.03 -3.78 -6.37
C ASP A 274 -22.83 -3.81 -7.34
N ALA A 275 -21.64 -4.12 -6.84
CA ALA A 275 -20.40 -4.17 -7.63
C ALA A 275 -19.61 -5.42 -7.23
N PRO A 276 -19.81 -6.54 -7.92
CA PRO A 276 -19.04 -7.74 -7.66
C PRO A 276 -17.54 -7.49 -7.88
N LEU A 277 -16.73 -8.13 -7.04
CA LEU A 277 -15.28 -8.02 -7.12
C LEU A 277 -14.76 -8.64 -8.42
N GLY A 278 -13.86 -7.96 -9.10
CA GLY A 278 -13.13 -8.53 -10.22
C GLY A 278 -12.02 -9.49 -9.77
N PRO A 279 -11.31 -10.13 -10.72
CA PRO A 279 -10.36 -11.21 -10.41
C PRO A 279 -9.24 -10.82 -9.45
N ALA A 280 -8.67 -9.61 -9.59
CA ALA A 280 -7.59 -9.15 -8.73
C ALA A 280 -8.11 -8.82 -7.32
N ALA A 281 -9.28 -8.17 -7.21
CA ALA A 281 -9.91 -7.87 -5.94
C ALA A 281 -10.32 -9.14 -5.18
N GLN A 282 -10.88 -10.15 -5.87
CA GLN A 282 -11.22 -11.44 -5.26
C GLN A 282 -9.98 -12.15 -4.72
N TRP A 283 -8.93 -12.21 -5.53
CA TRP A 283 -7.66 -12.82 -5.13
C TRP A 283 -7.07 -12.11 -3.89
N LEU A 284 -7.05 -10.78 -3.89
CA LEU A 284 -6.55 -9.99 -2.75
C LEU A 284 -7.40 -10.22 -1.49
N ALA A 285 -8.71 -10.31 -1.64
CA ALA A 285 -9.63 -10.62 -0.55
C ALA A 285 -9.35 -11.98 0.11
N GLU A 286 -8.94 -12.99 -0.69
CA GLU A 286 -8.53 -14.30 -0.19
C GLU A 286 -7.19 -14.23 0.56
N ARG A 287 -6.23 -13.43 0.05
CA ARG A 287 -4.93 -13.23 0.71
C ARG A 287 -5.07 -12.50 2.04
N PHE A 288 -5.86 -11.45 2.11
CA PHE A 288 -6.17 -10.81 3.38
C PHE A 288 -6.76 -11.79 4.39
N ALA A 289 -7.69 -12.66 3.94
CA ALA A 289 -8.26 -13.69 4.82
C ALA A 289 -7.23 -14.72 5.30
N LEU A 290 -6.22 -15.04 4.49
CA LEU A 290 -5.15 -15.95 4.86
C LEU A 290 -4.19 -15.31 5.87
N HIS A 291 -3.69 -14.13 5.56
CA HIS A 291 -2.66 -13.46 6.35
C HIS A 291 -3.19 -12.90 7.69
N LEU A 292 -4.44 -12.41 7.72
CA LEU A 292 -5.05 -11.90 8.94
C LEU A 292 -5.51 -13.00 9.91
N ARG A 293 -5.85 -14.21 9.43
CA ARG A 293 -6.13 -15.35 10.32
C ARG A 293 -4.92 -15.85 11.08
N ALA A 294 -3.73 -15.63 10.56
CA ALA A 294 -2.48 -16.07 11.19
C ALA A 294 -2.06 -15.20 12.40
N ILE A 295 -2.78 -14.10 12.67
CA ILE A 295 -2.45 -13.13 13.72
C ILE A 295 -3.37 -13.28 14.95
N GLY A 296 -4.48 -14.02 14.83
CA GLY A 296 -5.47 -14.24 15.88
C GLY A 296 -5.22 -15.48 16.75
#